data_99556f727df935fdc70290c6de9ce37e
#
_entry.id   99556f727df935fdc70290c6de9ce37e
#
_cell.length_a   1.000
_cell.length_b   1.000
_cell.length_c   1.000
_cell.angle_alpha   90.00
_cell.angle_beta   90.00
_cell.angle_gamma   90.00
#
_symmetry.space_group_name_H-M   'P 1'
#
loop_
_entity.id
_entity.type
_entity.pdbx_description
1 polymer ?
#
loop_
_entity_poly.entity_id
_entity_poly.type
_entity_poly.pdbx_seq_one_letter_code
_entity_poly.pdbx_strand_id
1 'polypeptide(L)'
;SASSKQHSRNNKPSTAGQLGSGLGAFKFPFALSILLVALSFVPRIQGNTTLVWSFWGAAAALLAWQAYLLVNSKNKNEERVFNILLRPQHYIQAMVQFSVYAYWGYYWRPVYDHAWLILGQLLFAYTFDMLLAWSRRREYSLGFGPIPIILSINLFLWFRDDWFYLQFLMIAVGFMGKEYVRWQRDGRSSHIFNPSAFALGFFSLILIATNTTALTWGQEIASTLTLAPNIYTFLFLVGLVVMYFFS
;
A
#
# COMPACT_ATOMS: atom_id res chain seq x y z
N SER A 1 53.72 -6.54 -7.32
CA SER A 1 52.64 -7.20 -6.61
C SER A 1 51.95 -6.19 -5.71
N ALA A 2 50.85 -5.65 -6.20
CA ALA A 2 49.99 -4.76 -5.41
C ALA A 2 48.66 -5.48 -5.17
N SER A 3 48.48 -5.91 -3.90
CA SER A 3 47.29 -6.55 -3.37
C SER A 3 46.14 -5.57 -3.32
N SER A 4 45.15 -5.77 -4.18
CA SER A 4 43.88 -5.07 -4.10
C SER A 4 43.06 -5.59 -2.91
N LYS A 5 43.01 -4.85 -1.82
CA LYS A 5 42.08 -5.06 -0.71
C LYS A 5 40.67 -4.72 -1.18
N GLN A 6 39.93 -5.75 -1.58
CA GLN A 6 38.50 -5.71 -1.78
C GLN A 6 37.82 -5.43 -0.43
N HIS A 7 37.35 -4.19 -0.26
CA HIS A 7 36.48 -3.79 0.86
C HIS A 7 35.10 -4.41 0.61
N SER A 8 34.91 -5.63 1.02
CA SER A 8 33.57 -6.25 1.18
C SER A 8 32.85 -5.48 2.29
N ARG A 9 32.06 -4.48 1.94
CA ARG A 9 31.03 -3.93 2.83
C ARG A 9 29.99 -5.03 3.07
N ASN A 10 30.17 -5.76 4.16
CA ASN A 10 29.17 -6.62 4.76
C ASN A 10 27.95 -5.77 5.16
N ASN A 11 27.01 -5.60 4.24
CA ASN A 11 25.66 -5.17 4.56
C ASN A 11 24.98 -6.33 5.30
N LYS A 12 25.19 -6.44 6.61
CA LYS A 12 24.35 -7.25 7.47
C LYS A 12 22.91 -6.70 7.35
N PRO A 13 21.92 -7.50 6.98
CA PRO A 13 20.54 -7.08 7.04
C PRO A 13 20.19 -6.82 8.51
N SER A 14 19.77 -5.60 8.81
CA SER A 14 19.27 -5.24 10.13
C SER A 14 18.07 -6.11 10.47
N THR A 15 18.19 -6.87 11.54
CA THR A 15 17.15 -7.57 12.31
C THR A 15 15.95 -8.09 11.49
N ALA A 16 16.15 -9.14 10.72
CA ALA A 16 15.04 -9.94 10.19
C ALA A 16 14.65 -10.95 11.27
N GLY A 17 13.58 -10.67 11.99
CA GLY A 17 12.96 -11.64 12.90
C GLY A 17 11.98 -12.51 12.13
N GLN A 18 12.19 -13.84 12.12
CA GLN A 18 11.19 -14.78 11.62
C GLN A 18 10.01 -14.82 12.58
N LEU A 19 8.82 -14.38 12.17
CA LEU A 19 7.61 -14.37 13.01
C LEU A 19 6.75 -15.62 12.88
N GLY A 20 6.88 -16.38 11.79
CA GLY A 20 6.08 -17.58 11.57
C GLY A 20 6.50 -18.36 10.33
N SER A 21 6.25 -19.66 10.37
CA SER A 21 6.43 -20.57 9.25
C SER A 21 5.20 -21.48 9.10
N GLY A 22 5.02 -22.03 7.90
CA GLY A 22 3.97 -22.99 7.62
C GLY A 22 2.56 -22.41 7.83
N LEU A 23 1.69 -23.16 8.48
CA LEU A 23 0.30 -22.78 8.77
C LEU A 23 0.21 -21.55 9.70
N GLY A 24 1.19 -21.34 10.56
CA GLY A 24 1.24 -20.21 11.49
C GLY A 24 1.35 -18.87 10.77
N ALA A 25 2.02 -18.83 9.62
CA ALA A 25 2.17 -17.61 8.83
C ALA A 25 0.83 -17.05 8.32
N PHE A 26 -0.15 -17.92 8.03
CA PHE A 26 -1.47 -17.51 7.53
C PHE A 26 -2.35 -16.80 8.57
N LYS A 27 -2.03 -16.90 9.87
CA LYS A 27 -2.78 -16.21 10.93
C LYS A 27 -2.78 -14.70 10.73
N PHE A 28 -1.66 -14.14 10.26
CA PHE A 28 -1.53 -12.69 10.10
C PHE A 28 -2.44 -12.14 8.98
N PRO A 29 -2.37 -12.59 7.71
CA PRO A 29 -3.26 -12.11 6.66
C PRO A 29 -4.74 -12.44 6.96
N PHE A 30 -5.01 -13.53 7.67
CA PHE A 30 -6.36 -13.85 8.13
C PHE A 30 -6.88 -12.80 9.11
N ALA A 31 -6.08 -12.43 10.12
CA ALA A 31 -6.45 -11.40 11.08
C ALA A 31 -6.70 -10.05 10.39
N LEU A 32 -5.84 -9.65 9.43
CA LEU A 32 -6.05 -8.42 8.66
C LEU A 32 -7.35 -8.44 7.84
N SER A 33 -7.68 -9.59 7.24
CA SER A 33 -8.94 -9.76 6.49
C SER A 33 -10.17 -9.68 7.40
N ILE A 34 -10.09 -10.23 8.61
CA ILE A 34 -11.17 -10.11 9.61
C ILE A 34 -11.29 -8.67 10.11
N LEU A 35 -10.17 -7.97 10.35
CA LEU A 35 -10.19 -6.55 10.70
C LEU A 35 -10.80 -5.70 9.58
N LEU A 36 -10.57 -6.06 8.31
CA LEU A 36 -11.22 -5.38 7.19
C LEU A 36 -12.74 -5.54 7.23
N VAL A 37 -13.25 -6.74 7.57
CA VAL A 37 -14.69 -6.95 7.80
C VAL A 37 -15.16 -6.15 9.02
N ALA A 38 -14.40 -6.16 10.12
CA ALA A 38 -14.76 -5.43 11.33
C ALA A 38 -14.88 -3.90 11.10
N LEU A 39 -14.06 -3.33 10.22
CA LEU A 39 -14.17 -1.92 9.85
C LEU A 39 -15.51 -1.58 9.17
N SER A 40 -16.18 -2.54 8.52
CA SER A 40 -17.48 -2.29 7.90
C SER A 40 -18.58 -1.92 8.91
N PHE A 41 -18.36 -2.19 10.20
CA PHE A 41 -19.28 -1.82 11.27
C PHE A 41 -19.02 -0.42 11.86
N VAL A 42 -17.96 0.26 11.41
CA VAL A 42 -17.72 1.66 11.79
C VAL A 42 -18.80 2.55 11.17
N PRO A 43 -19.39 3.49 11.91
CA PRO A 43 -20.51 4.32 11.42
C PRO A 43 -20.24 5.01 10.09
N ARG A 44 -18.99 5.47 9.86
CA ARG A 44 -18.57 6.09 8.57
C ARG A 44 -18.74 5.16 7.38
N ILE A 45 -18.48 3.86 7.55
CA ILE A 45 -18.58 2.86 6.47
C ILE A 45 -19.99 2.29 6.42
N GLN A 46 -20.58 2.01 7.57
CA GLN A 46 -21.93 1.45 7.69
C GLN A 46 -23.01 2.38 7.10
N GLY A 47 -22.76 3.68 7.11
CA GLY A 47 -23.68 4.68 6.54
C GLY A 47 -23.87 4.61 5.03
N ASN A 48 -23.04 3.84 4.28
CA ASN A 48 -23.17 3.65 2.84
C ASN A 48 -23.10 2.16 2.47
N THR A 49 -24.15 1.66 1.87
CA THR A 49 -24.27 0.23 1.49
C THR A 49 -23.16 -0.21 0.52
N THR A 50 -22.77 0.64 -0.41
CA THR A 50 -21.69 0.33 -1.36
C THR A 50 -20.34 0.22 -0.66
N LEU A 51 -20.07 1.05 0.34
CA LEU A 51 -18.86 0.91 1.17
C LEU A 51 -18.86 -0.46 1.88
N VAL A 52 -19.95 -0.82 2.55
CA VAL A 52 -20.07 -2.11 3.25
C VAL A 52 -19.78 -3.26 2.30
N TRP A 53 -20.43 -3.30 1.14
CA TRP A 53 -20.21 -4.35 0.14
C TRP A 53 -18.80 -4.32 -0.44
N SER A 54 -18.20 -3.15 -0.60
CA SER A 54 -16.80 -3.02 -1.05
C SER A 54 -15.83 -3.67 -0.06
N PHE A 55 -16.01 -3.43 1.24
CA PHE A 55 -15.20 -4.04 2.29
C PHE A 55 -15.40 -5.55 2.40
N TRP A 56 -16.65 -6.00 2.34
CA TRP A 56 -16.99 -7.43 2.40
C TRP A 56 -16.47 -8.16 1.16
N GLY A 57 -16.68 -7.61 -0.03
CA GLY A 57 -16.19 -8.17 -1.28
C GLY A 57 -14.66 -8.27 -1.31
N ALA A 58 -13.96 -7.22 -0.89
CA ALA A 58 -12.51 -7.23 -0.77
C ALA A 58 -12.03 -8.29 0.22
N ALA A 59 -12.64 -8.36 1.41
CA ALA A 59 -12.29 -9.35 2.42
C ALA A 59 -12.57 -10.78 1.94
N ALA A 60 -13.72 -11.02 1.31
CA ALA A 60 -14.08 -12.32 0.75
C ALA A 60 -13.08 -12.79 -0.31
N ALA A 61 -12.66 -11.89 -1.22
CA ALA A 61 -11.67 -12.20 -2.24
C ALA A 61 -10.31 -12.55 -1.61
N LEU A 62 -9.87 -11.79 -0.60
CA LEU A 62 -8.63 -12.07 0.12
C LEU A 62 -8.70 -13.41 0.88
N LEU A 63 -9.80 -13.70 1.55
CA LEU A 63 -10.00 -14.97 2.28
C LEU A 63 -10.04 -16.16 1.32
N ALA A 64 -10.72 -16.04 0.19
CA ALA A 64 -10.75 -17.09 -0.83
C ALA A 64 -9.32 -17.34 -1.39
N TRP A 65 -8.55 -16.29 -1.64
CA TRP A 65 -7.17 -16.43 -2.09
C TRP A 65 -6.28 -17.08 -1.02
N GLN A 66 -6.43 -16.70 0.25
CA GLN A 66 -5.73 -17.34 1.37
C GLN A 66 -6.06 -18.83 1.45
N ALA A 67 -7.35 -19.21 1.35
CA ALA A 67 -7.78 -20.60 1.37
C ALA A 67 -7.13 -21.40 0.21
N TYR A 68 -7.13 -20.84 -0.99
CA TYR A 68 -6.46 -21.43 -2.14
C TYR A 68 -4.96 -21.66 -1.89
N LEU A 69 -4.25 -20.64 -1.40
CA LEU A 69 -2.82 -20.75 -1.10
C LEU A 69 -2.54 -21.76 0.02
N LEU A 70 -3.42 -21.82 1.02
CA LEU A 70 -3.31 -22.76 2.13
C LEU A 70 -3.45 -24.22 1.67
N VAL A 71 -4.46 -24.50 0.85
CA VAL A 71 -4.66 -25.83 0.27
C VAL A 71 -3.48 -26.23 -0.61
N ASN A 72 -3.04 -25.33 -1.49
CA ASN A 72 -1.92 -25.56 -2.38
C ASN A 72 -0.59 -25.78 -1.61
N SER A 73 -0.38 -25.03 -0.53
CA SER A 73 0.80 -25.18 0.33
C SER A 73 0.82 -26.53 1.04
N LYS A 74 -0.33 -27.00 1.55
CA LYS A 74 -0.46 -28.33 2.15
C LYS A 74 -0.16 -29.45 1.16
N ASN A 75 -0.73 -29.36 -0.05
CA ASN A 75 -0.58 -30.38 -1.08
C ASN A 75 0.86 -30.51 -1.57
N LYS A 76 1.65 -29.43 -1.55
CA LYS A 76 3.04 -29.40 -2.02
C LYS A 76 4.08 -29.50 -0.89
N ASN A 77 3.65 -29.62 0.36
CA ASN A 77 4.53 -29.51 1.55
C ASN A 77 5.44 -28.27 1.51
N GLU A 78 4.90 -27.13 1.04
CA GLU A 78 5.63 -25.87 0.94
C GLU A 78 5.38 -25.00 2.18
N GLU A 79 6.47 -24.66 2.87
CA GLU A 79 6.38 -23.70 3.97
C GLU A 79 6.41 -22.27 3.46
N ARG A 80 5.48 -21.46 3.97
CA ARG A 80 5.46 -20.00 3.75
C ARG A 80 6.17 -19.34 4.93
N VAL A 81 7.07 -18.42 4.63
CA VAL A 81 7.87 -17.73 5.64
C VAL A 81 7.43 -16.27 5.73
N PHE A 82 7.28 -15.81 6.96
CA PHE A 82 6.90 -14.43 7.28
C PHE A 82 8.02 -13.79 8.12
N ASN A 83 8.64 -12.78 7.54
CA ASN A 83 9.74 -12.03 8.15
C ASN A 83 9.32 -10.58 8.42
N ILE A 84 9.98 -9.92 9.36
CA ILE A 84 9.90 -8.46 9.53
C ILE A 84 11.17 -7.82 9.01
N LEU A 85 11.02 -6.84 8.14
CA LEU A 85 12.11 -6.02 7.63
C LEU A 85 11.74 -4.54 7.70
N LEU A 86 12.13 -3.88 8.78
CA LEU A 86 11.90 -2.45 8.95
C LEU A 86 13.03 -1.67 8.27
N ARG A 87 12.68 -0.92 7.24
CA ARG A 87 13.59 0.00 6.55
C ARG A 87 13.34 1.42 7.07
N PRO A 88 14.33 2.09 7.66
CA PRO A 88 14.18 3.44 8.20
C PRO A 88 13.60 4.43 7.19
N GLN A 89 13.98 4.32 5.93
CA GLN A 89 13.49 5.14 4.82
C GLN A 89 11.96 5.13 4.72
N HIS A 90 11.33 3.94 4.73
CA HIS A 90 9.87 3.84 4.62
C HIS A 90 9.16 4.38 5.86
N TYR A 91 9.75 4.22 7.04
CA TYR A 91 9.21 4.79 8.27
C TYR A 91 9.22 6.32 8.21
N ILE A 92 10.35 6.94 7.83
CA ILE A 92 10.46 8.39 7.70
C ILE A 92 9.47 8.92 6.66
N GLN A 93 9.36 8.25 5.50
CA GLN A 93 8.41 8.62 4.47
C GLN A 93 6.97 8.54 4.98
N ALA A 94 6.61 7.49 5.70
CA ALA A 94 5.29 7.35 6.29
C ALA A 94 4.99 8.47 7.30
N MET A 95 5.93 8.79 8.20
CA MET A 95 5.77 9.86 9.19
C MET A 95 5.61 11.23 8.53
N VAL A 96 6.39 11.51 7.50
CA VAL A 96 6.25 12.74 6.69
C VAL A 96 4.87 12.83 6.05
N GLN A 97 4.41 11.75 5.44
CA GLN A 97 3.08 11.72 4.82
C GLN A 97 1.96 11.89 5.85
N PHE A 98 2.04 11.25 7.02
CA PHE A 98 1.07 11.46 8.09
C PHE A 98 1.02 12.93 8.55
N SER A 99 2.15 13.62 8.64
CA SER A 99 2.17 15.06 8.98
C SER A 99 1.49 15.91 7.89
N VAL A 100 1.66 15.55 6.62
CA VAL A 100 0.95 16.20 5.50
C VAL A 100 -0.57 16.01 5.64
N TYR A 101 -1.01 14.78 5.93
CA TYR A 101 -2.44 14.47 6.11
C TYR A 101 -3.03 15.19 7.34
N ALA A 102 -2.29 15.27 8.43
CA ALA A 102 -2.71 16.00 9.62
C ALA A 102 -2.88 17.50 9.32
N TYR A 103 -1.91 18.10 8.63
CA TYR A 103 -1.96 19.50 8.23
C TYR A 103 -3.09 19.78 7.24
N TRP A 104 -3.21 18.99 6.20
CA TRP A 104 -4.26 19.11 5.19
C TRP A 104 -5.66 18.91 5.79
N GLY A 105 -5.86 17.85 6.59
CA GLY A 105 -7.14 17.55 7.24
C GLY A 105 -7.58 18.58 8.26
N TYR A 106 -6.66 19.38 8.82
CA TYR A 106 -7.01 20.51 9.67
C TYR A 106 -7.80 21.58 8.88
N TYR A 107 -7.42 21.82 7.62
CA TYR A 107 -8.10 22.79 6.75
C TYR A 107 -9.27 22.18 5.97
N TRP A 108 -9.20 20.88 5.67
CA TRP A 108 -10.25 20.17 4.93
C TRP A 108 -10.65 18.88 5.64
N ARG A 109 -11.69 18.98 6.46
CA ARG A 109 -12.18 17.91 7.33
C ARG A 109 -12.48 16.56 6.64
N PRO A 110 -12.96 16.50 5.37
CA PRO A 110 -13.16 15.23 4.69
C PRO A 110 -11.94 14.31 4.68
N VAL A 111 -10.72 14.84 4.81
CA VAL A 111 -9.50 14.02 4.99
C VAL A 111 -9.59 13.14 6.24
N TYR A 112 -10.07 13.71 7.35
CA TYR A 112 -10.20 12.94 8.60
C TYR A 112 -11.36 11.94 8.53
N ASP A 113 -12.46 12.31 7.87
CA ASP A 113 -13.59 11.40 7.65
C ASP A 113 -13.19 10.23 6.73
N HIS A 114 -12.22 10.46 5.84
CA HIS A 114 -11.65 9.45 4.96
C HIS A 114 -10.63 8.53 5.67
N ALA A 115 -10.19 8.86 6.88
CA ALA A 115 -9.17 8.08 7.59
C ALA A 115 -9.55 6.61 7.80
N TRP A 116 -10.83 6.30 8.08
CA TRP A 116 -11.33 4.93 8.18
C TRP A 116 -11.22 4.16 6.88
N LEU A 117 -11.45 4.86 5.76
CA LEU A 117 -11.32 4.28 4.43
C LEU A 117 -9.84 4.05 4.07
N ILE A 118 -8.94 4.95 4.46
CA ILE A 118 -7.48 4.76 4.33
C ILE A 118 -7.02 3.56 5.16
N LEU A 119 -7.51 3.41 6.38
CA LEU A 119 -7.20 2.25 7.21
C LEU A 119 -7.63 0.94 6.53
N GLY A 120 -8.83 0.91 5.96
CA GLY A 120 -9.29 -0.25 5.17
C GLY A 120 -8.39 -0.53 3.96
N GLN A 121 -7.98 0.50 3.26
CA GLN A 121 -7.03 0.38 2.14
C GLN A 121 -5.68 -0.18 2.59
N LEU A 122 -5.18 0.22 3.76
CA LEU A 122 -3.93 -0.31 4.32
C LEU A 122 -4.05 -1.79 4.68
N LEU A 123 -5.13 -2.19 5.36
CA LEU A 123 -5.39 -3.60 5.68
C LEU A 123 -5.45 -4.46 4.41
N PHE A 124 -6.18 -3.97 3.40
CA PHE A 124 -6.25 -4.62 2.10
C PHE A 124 -4.87 -4.71 1.44
N ALA A 125 -4.13 -3.61 1.36
CA ALA A 125 -2.83 -3.52 0.71
C ALA A 125 -1.80 -4.47 1.33
N TYR A 126 -1.71 -4.51 2.66
CA TYR A 126 -0.81 -5.43 3.35
C TYR A 126 -1.16 -6.89 3.08
N THR A 127 -2.45 -7.23 3.16
CA THR A 127 -2.91 -8.59 2.88
C THR A 127 -2.67 -8.97 1.42
N PHE A 128 -3.02 -8.08 0.50
CA PHE A 128 -2.86 -8.30 -0.94
C PHE A 128 -1.38 -8.46 -1.34
N ASP A 129 -0.49 -7.56 -0.87
CA ASP A 129 0.96 -7.63 -1.15
C ASP A 129 1.57 -8.93 -0.63
N MET A 130 1.13 -9.38 0.56
CA MET A 130 1.57 -10.64 1.15
C MET A 130 1.12 -11.86 0.33
N LEU A 131 -0.16 -11.93 -0.02
CA LEU A 131 -0.71 -13.04 -0.80
C LEU A 131 -0.11 -13.08 -2.21
N LEU A 132 0.10 -11.90 -2.82
CA LEU A 132 0.75 -11.78 -4.11
C LEU A 132 2.21 -12.28 -4.06
N ALA A 133 2.95 -11.90 -3.03
CA ALA A 133 4.30 -12.38 -2.82
C ALA A 133 4.32 -13.92 -2.61
N TRP A 134 3.44 -14.46 -1.79
CA TRP A 134 3.34 -15.90 -1.55
C TRP A 134 2.84 -16.71 -2.74
N SER A 135 2.14 -16.09 -3.67
CA SER A 135 1.77 -16.74 -4.94
C SER A 135 2.98 -16.96 -5.85
N ARG A 136 4.06 -16.18 -5.67
CA ARG A 136 5.26 -16.24 -6.50
C ARG A 136 6.51 -16.72 -5.76
N ARG A 137 6.58 -16.43 -4.48
CA ARG A 137 7.72 -16.72 -3.60
C ARG A 137 7.23 -17.37 -2.34
N ARG A 138 8.14 -18.01 -1.61
CA ARG A 138 7.79 -18.62 -0.32
C ARG A 138 7.92 -17.63 0.84
N GLU A 139 8.55 -16.49 0.61
CA GLU A 139 8.87 -15.50 1.64
C GLU A 139 8.16 -14.19 1.42
N TYR A 140 7.71 -13.60 2.51
CA TYR A 140 7.23 -12.22 2.58
C TYR A 140 7.91 -11.48 3.71
N SER A 141 8.36 -10.26 3.45
CA SER A 141 8.94 -9.38 4.47
C SER A 141 8.00 -8.22 4.76
N LEU A 142 7.40 -8.24 5.94
CA LEU A 142 6.56 -7.16 6.43
C LEU A 142 7.42 -5.93 6.72
N GLY A 143 7.01 -4.78 6.21
CA GLY A 143 7.64 -3.49 6.45
C GLY A 143 6.68 -2.35 6.24
N PHE A 144 7.18 -1.12 6.30
CA PHE A 144 6.36 0.09 6.08
C PHE A 144 6.08 0.39 4.60
N GLY A 145 6.54 -0.44 3.66
CA GLY A 145 6.43 -0.19 2.23
C GLY A 145 5.02 0.10 1.69
N PRO A 146 3.97 -0.62 2.10
CA PRO A 146 2.60 -0.34 1.66
C PRO A 146 2.06 1.02 2.11
N ILE A 147 2.47 1.54 3.27
CA ILE A 147 1.94 2.81 3.82
C ILE A 147 2.20 3.98 2.87
N PRO A 148 3.44 4.26 2.45
CA PRO A 148 3.70 5.36 1.50
C PRO A 148 2.96 5.22 0.18
N ILE A 149 2.74 3.99 -0.30
CA ILE A 149 2.00 3.75 -1.55
C ILE A 149 0.55 4.20 -1.40
N ILE A 150 -0.13 3.74 -0.34
CA ILE A 150 -1.53 4.06 -0.09
C ILE A 150 -1.72 5.56 0.19
N LEU A 151 -0.88 6.15 1.03
CA LEU A 151 -0.95 7.57 1.32
C LEU A 151 -0.67 8.42 0.07
N SER A 152 0.30 8.02 -0.79
CA SER A 152 0.55 8.72 -2.05
C SER A 152 -0.64 8.64 -3.01
N ILE A 153 -1.31 7.49 -3.12
CA ILE A 153 -2.52 7.36 -3.94
C ILE A 153 -3.58 8.34 -3.46
N ASN A 154 -3.85 8.36 -2.16
CA ASN A 154 -4.93 9.17 -1.59
C ASN A 154 -4.62 10.69 -1.54
N LEU A 155 -3.38 11.13 -1.76
CA LEU A 155 -3.05 12.55 -1.96
C LEU A 155 -3.55 13.09 -3.30
N PHE A 156 -3.85 12.23 -4.26
CA PHE A 156 -4.21 12.65 -5.62
C PHE A 156 -5.60 12.21 -6.03
N LEU A 157 -6.01 10.99 -5.62
CA LEU A 157 -7.26 10.43 -6.09
C LEU A 157 -7.83 9.45 -5.08
N TRP A 158 -9.10 9.65 -4.74
CA TRP A 158 -9.94 8.64 -4.12
C TRP A 158 -11.29 8.57 -4.84
N PHE A 159 -11.85 7.37 -4.90
CA PHE A 159 -13.19 7.17 -5.46
C PHE A 159 -14.25 7.63 -4.46
N ARG A 160 -15.38 8.11 -4.98
CA ARG A 160 -16.57 8.42 -4.17
C ARG A 160 -17.10 7.15 -3.52
N ASP A 161 -17.80 7.28 -2.42
CA ASP A 161 -18.28 6.16 -1.61
C ASP A 161 -19.04 5.12 -2.44
N ASP A 162 -19.86 5.56 -3.42
CA ASP A 162 -20.64 4.66 -4.29
C ASP A 162 -19.81 3.89 -5.31
N TRP A 163 -18.53 4.21 -5.44
CA TRP A 163 -17.59 3.58 -6.37
C TRP A 163 -16.32 3.08 -5.66
N PHE A 164 -16.39 2.97 -4.34
CA PHE A 164 -15.20 2.70 -3.52
C PHE A 164 -14.54 1.33 -3.78
N TYR A 165 -15.27 0.34 -4.30
CA TYR A 165 -14.69 -0.93 -4.73
C TYR A 165 -13.59 -0.75 -5.81
N LEU A 166 -13.67 0.32 -6.62
CA LEU A 166 -12.63 0.68 -7.58
C LEU A 166 -11.33 1.14 -6.88
N GLN A 167 -11.43 1.65 -5.65
CA GLN A 167 -10.26 2.00 -4.84
C GLN A 167 -9.43 0.76 -4.52
N PHE A 168 -10.07 -0.32 -4.07
CA PHE A 168 -9.40 -1.58 -3.84
C PHE A 168 -8.81 -2.17 -5.13
N LEU A 169 -9.53 -2.06 -6.25
CA LEU A 169 -9.04 -2.51 -7.54
C LEU A 169 -7.81 -1.70 -7.99
N MET A 170 -7.83 -0.37 -7.82
CA MET A 170 -6.69 0.50 -8.12
C MET A 170 -5.44 0.12 -7.31
N ILE A 171 -5.61 -0.17 -6.02
CA ILE A 171 -4.53 -0.64 -5.15
C ILE A 171 -3.99 -1.98 -5.65
N ALA A 172 -4.87 -2.92 -5.97
CA ALA A 172 -4.47 -4.24 -6.50
C ALA A 172 -3.64 -4.09 -7.78
N VAL A 173 -4.06 -3.25 -8.72
CA VAL A 173 -3.32 -2.93 -9.96
C VAL A 173 -1.95 -2.32 -9.64
N GLY A 174 -1.86 -1.41 -8.69
CA GLY A 174 -0.59 -0.81 -8.26
C GLY A 174 0.41 -1.85 -7.72
N PHE A 175 -0.06 -2.76 -6.85
CA PHE A 175 0.78 -3.83 -6.32
C PHE A 175 1.13 -4.90 -7.36
N MET A 176 0.21 -5.23 -8.28
CA MET A 176 0.52 -6.08 -9.42
C MET A 176 1.59 -5.45 -10.31
N GLY A 177 1.48 -4.15 -10.62
CA GLY A 177 2.52 -3.42 -11.36
C GLY A 177 3.89 -3.50 -10.67
N LYS A 178 3.94 -3.29 -9.34
CA LYS A 178 5.16 -3.44 -8.53
C LYS A 178 5.78 -4.84 -8.65
N GLU A 179 4.96 -5.89 -8.68
CA GLU A 179 5.43 -7.28 -8.65
C GLU A 179 5.78 -7.81 -10.04
N TYR A 180 5.04 -7.43 -11.08
CA TYR A 180 5.19 -7.98 -12.44
C TYR A 180 6.02 -7.09 -13.37
N VAL A 181 6.02 -5.76 -13.19
CA VAL A 181 6.76 -4.83 -14.05
C VAL A 181 8.11 -4.52 -13.42
N ARG A 182 9.09 -5.40 -13.67
CA ARG A 182 10.44 -5.32 -13.11
C ARG A 182 11.49 -5.26 -14.21
N TRP A 183 12.55 -4.50 -13.94
CA TRP A 183 13.75 -4.46 -14.77
C TRP A 183 14.87 -5.24 -14.10
N GLN A 184 15.56 -6.05 -14.87
CA GLN A 184 16.79 -6.70 -14.41
C GLN A 184 18.00 -5.95 -14.98
N ARG A 185 18.80 -5.38 -14.12
CA ARG A 185 20.06 -4.72 -14.46
C ARG A 185 21.14 -5.14 -13.46
N ASP A 186 22.30 -5.54 -14.00
CA ASP A 186 23.48 -5.92 -13.19
C ASP A 186 23.19 -6.96 -12.09
N GLY A 187 22.34 -7.95 -12.39
CA GLY A 187 21.95 -9.00 -11.45
C GLY A 187 20.99 -8.55 -10.34
N ARG A 188 20.53 -7.29 -10.37
CA ARG A 188 19.51 -6.76 -9.45
C ARG A 188 18.18 -6.57 -10.15
N SER A 189 17.11 -7.08 -9.52
CA SER A 189 15.74 -6.86 -9.97
C SER A 189 15.12 -5.70 -9.21
N SER A 190 14.78 -4.62 -9.91
CA SER A 190 14.06 -3.48 -9.36
C SER A 190 12.77 -3.24 -10.13
N HIS A 191 11.75 -2.68 -9.46
CA HIS A 191 10.55 -2.24 -10.15
C HIS A 191 10.85 -0.95 -10.94
N ILE A 192 10.29 -0.86 -12.15
CA ILE A 192 10.53 0.27 -13.06
C ILE A 192 9.70 1.49 -12.61
N PHE A 193 8.47 1.23 -12.21
CA PHE A 193 7.52 2.29 -11.85
C PHE A 193 7.33 2.37 -10.33
N ASN A 194 7.13 3.60 -9.86
CA ASN A 194 6.57 3.79 -8.52
C ASN A 194 5.15 3.20 -8.51
N PRO A 195 4.81 2.27 -7.60
CA PRO A 195 3.52 1.59 -7.58
C PRO A 195 2.32 2.52 -7.49
N SER A 196 2.42 3.60 -6.72
CA SER A 196 1.36 4.61 -6.62
C SER A 196 1.19 5.40 -7.92
N ALA A 197 2.29 5.82 -8.54
CA ALA A 197 2.25 6.54 -9.81
C ALA A 197 1.70 5.64 -10.94
N PHE A 198 2.05 4.36 -10.95
CA PHE A 198 1.51 3.39 -11.92
C PHE A 198 -0.01 3.24 -11.77
N ALA A 199 -0.50 3.02 -10.54
CA ALA A 199 -1.92 2.90 -10.26
C ALA A 199 -2.70 4.17 -10.64
N LEU A 200 -2.21 5.33 -10.19
CA LEU A 200 -2.80 6.63 -10.49
C LEU A 200 -2.84 6.92 -11.98
N GLY A 201 -1.73 6.71 -12.70
CA GLY A 201 -1.63 6.93 -14.14
C GLY A 201 -2.61 6.05 -14.91
N PHE A 202 -2.64 4.75 -14.59
CA PHE A 202 -3.53 3.79 -15.24
C PHE A 202 -5.01 4.15 -15.06
N PHE A 203 -5.45 4.40 -13.81
CA PHE A 203 -6.85 4.75 -13.55
C PHE A 203 -7.22 6.15 -14.05
N SER A 204 -6.32 7.14 -13.93
CA SER A 204 -6.57 8.48 -14.46
C SER A 204 -6.77 8.47 -15.99
N LEU A 205 -5.97 7.69 -16.72
CA LEU A 205 -6.14 7.54 -18.17
C LEU A 205 -7.51 6.94 -18.51
N ILE A 206 -7.95 5.90 -17.79
CA ILE A 206 -9.27 5.30 -17.99
C ILE A 206 -10.37 6.33 -17.69
N LEU A 207 -10.32 7.01 -16.54
CA LEU A 207 -11.32 7.98 -16.12
C LEU A 207 -11.46 9.15 -17.11
N ILE A 208 -10.32 9.63 -17.65
CA ILE A 208 -10.32 10.69 -18.67
C ILE A 208 -10.88 10.16 -19.98
N ALA A 209 -10.40 8.99 -20.45
CA ALA A 209 -10.84 8.40 -21.72
C ALA A 209 -12.34 8.07 -21.73
N THR A 210 -12.90 7.68 -20.59
CA THR A 210 -14.33 7.37 -20.42
C THR A 210 -15.18 8.57 -19.98
N ASN A 211 -14.56 9.74 -19.76
CA ASN A 211 -15.23 10.93 -19.24
C ASN A 211 -15.96 10.69 -17.90
N THR A 212 -15.36 9.88 -17.01
CA THR A 212 -15.95 9.46 -15.73
C THR A 212 -15.18 9.99 -14.51
N THR A 213 -14.44 11.07 -14.66
CA THR A 213 -13.65 11.68 -13.57
C THR A 213 -14.51 12.08 -12.36
N ALA A 214 -15.81 12.37 -12.58
CA ALA A 214 -16.78 12.68 -11.53
C ALA A 214 -17.02 11.52 -10.52
N LEU A 215 -16.60 10.29 -10.83
CA LEU A 215 -16.65 9.16 -9.91
C LEU A 215 -15.63 9.29 -8.76
N THR A 216 -14.77 10.28 -8.83
CA THR A 216 -13.67 10.49 -7.87
C THR A 216 -13.75 11.87 -7.22
N TRP A 217 -12.98 12.06 -6.15
CA TRP A 217 -12.73 13.33 -5.49
C TRP A 217 -11.50 14.07 -6.03
N GLY A 218 -10.94 13.63 -7.17
CA GLY A 218 -9.69 14.18 -7.69
C GLY A 218 -9.73 15.70 -7.94
N GLN A 219 -10.82 16.24 -8.42
CA GLN A 219 -10.99 17.68 -8.67
C GLN A 219 -11.06 18.46 -7.35
N GLU A 220 -11.85 17.97 -6.39
CA GLU A 220 -11.99 18.59 -5.06
C GLU A 220 -10.64 18.51 -4.30
N ILE A 221 -9.95 17.37 -4.34
CA ILE A 221 -8.62 17.22 -3.76
C ILE A 221 -7.68 18.30 -4.30
N ALA A 222 -7.59 18.45 -5.62
CA ALA A 222 -6.72 19.43 -6.25
C ALA A 222 -7.07 20.87 -5.80
N SER A 223 -8.36 21.21 -5.69
CA SER A 223 -8.79 22.52 -5.23
C SER A 223 -8.50 22.78 -3.75
N THR A 224 -8.58 21.75 -2.91
CA THR A 224 -8.36 21.88 -1.46
C THR A 224 -6.91 22.07 -1.06
N LEU A 225 -5.98 21.72 -1.93
CA LEU A 225 -4.55 21.98 -1.69
C LEU A 225 -4.24 23.49 -1.62
N THR A 226 -5.13 24.35 -2.11
CA THR A 226 -4.99 25.81 -1.98
C THR A 226 -5.59 26.38 -0.69
N LEU A 227 -6.35 25.58 0.07
CA LEU A 227 -7.00 26.03 1.31
C LEU A 227 -6.02 26.17 2.47
N ALA A 228 -5.04 25.28 2.55
CA ALA A 228 -4.04 25.31 3.60
C ALA A 228 -2.97 26.36 3.26
N PRO A 229 -2.72 27.36 4.13
CA PRO A 229 -1.69 28.35 3.90
C PRO A 229 -0.32 27.67 3.86
N ASN A 230 0.53 28.12 2.91
CA ASN A 230 1.89 27.59 2.75
C ASN A 230 2.01 26.08 2.51
N ILE A 231 0.94 25.40 2.04
CA ILE A 231 0.98 23.94 1.84
C ILE A 231 2.08 23.54 0.86
N TYR A 232 2.32 24.29 -0.19
CA TYR A 232 3.38 23.99 -1.16
C TYR A 232 4.76 24.13 -0.54
N THR A 233 4.98 25.15 0.31
CA THR A 233 6.22 25.31 1.07
C THR A 233 6.39 24.14 2.04
N PHE A 234 5.33 23.75 2.75
CA PHE A 234 5.33 22.60 3.65
C PHE A 234 5.68 21.30 2.91
N LEU A 235 5.01 21.01 1.79
CA LEU A 235 5.29 19.85 0.95
C LEU A 235 6.71 19.83 0.41
N PHE A 236 7.23 20.99 0.01
CA PHE A 236 8.62 21.13 -0.44
C PHE A 236 9.61 20.80 0.69
N LEU A 237 9.43 21.38 1.86
CA LEU A 237 10.32 21.16 3.01
C LEU A 237 10.31 19.69 3.48
N VAL A 238 9.14 19.07 3.61
CA VAL A 238 9.05 17.66 3.98
C VAL A 238 9.57 16.74 2.87
N GLY A 239 9.43 17.14 1.60
CA GLY A 239 10.01 16.45 0.45
C GLY A 239 11.54 16.44 0.50
N LEU A 240 12.17 17.56 0.90
CA LEU A 240 13.63 17.62 1.11
C LEU A 240 14.10 16.64 2.18
N VAL A 241 13.36 16.52 3.29
CA VAL A 241 13.65 15.53 4.34
C VAL A 241 13.63 14.12 3.78
N VAL A 242 12.59 13.78 3.01
CA VAL A 242 12.50 12.44 2.35
C VAL A 242 13.68 12.25 1.41
N MET A 243 13.99 13.20 0.54
CA MET A 243 15.12 13.11 -0.40
C MET A 243 16.45 12.87 0.32
N TYR A 244 16.70 13.57 1.42
CA TYR A 244 17.93 13.42 2.21
C TYR A 244 18.12 11.97 2.71
N PHE A 245 17.05 11.29 3.11
CA PHE A 245 17.12 9.92 3.60
C PHE A 245 17.10 8.86 2.49
N PHE A 246 16.74 9.22 1.25
CA PHE A 246 16.75 8.32 0.09
C PHE A 246 17.98 8.48 -0.81
N SER A 247 18.81 9.51 -0.59
CA SER A 247 20.10 9.71 -1.28
C SER A 247 21.20 8.90 -0.61
#